data_d59b68d5d2c8445afc6af9580cfc1780
#
_entry.id   d59b68d5d2c8445afc6af9580cfc1780
#
_cell.length_a   1.000
_cell.length_b   1.000
_cell.length_c   1.000
_cell.angle_alpha   90.00
_cell.angle_beta   90.00
_cell.angle_gamma   90.00
#
_symmetry.space_group_name_H-M   'P 1'
#
loop_
_entity.id
_entity.type
_entity.pdbx_description
1 polymer ?
#
loop_
_entity_poly.entity_id
_entity_poly.type
_entity_poly.pdbx_seq_one_letter_code
_entity_poly.pdbx_strand_id
1 'polypeptide(L)'
;DPSQLVLAAQTALNAAKAVGFDGLVQLQTEYLTEFWRNASVEIGGDAALQQGMRFSQFHLLQSAGRDGKTNIAAKGVTGAGYDGHYFWDTEIYVLPFFLHTRPEIARKLLEYRASTLDAARTRAREMSHEQGALYPWRTITGPECSSYFPAGTAQYHINADIAYAIRQYTDVTG
;
A
#
# COMPACT_ATOMS: atom_id res chain seq x y z
N ASP A 1 2.75 -13.32 17.99
CA ASP A 1 3.57 -13.61 19.16
C ASP A 1 4.57 -12.46 19.37
N PRO A 2 4.57 -11.76 20.53
CA PRO A 2 5.49 -10.65 20.83
C PRO A 2 6.96 -11.03 20.69
N SER A 3 7.34 -12.27 21.02
CA SER A 3 8.73 -12.73 20.92
C SER A 3 9.23 -12.77 19.47
N GLN A 4 8.37 -13.11 18.54
CA GLN A 4 8.71 -13.10 17.10
C GLN A 4 8.92 -11.67 16.57
N LEU A 5 8.15 -10.71 17.08
CA LEU A 5 8.33 -9.28 16.72
C LEU A 5 9.66 -8.74 17.25
N VAL A 6 10.01 -9.09 18.50
CA VAL A 6 11.31 -8.72 19.10
C VAL A 6 12.47 -9.33 18.30
N LEU A 7 12.37 -10.61 17.92
CA LEU A 7 13.40 -11.29 17.14
C LEU A 7 13.56 -10.65 15.76
N ALA A 8 12.46 -10.33 15.06
CA ALA A 8 12.49 -9.67 13.77
C ALA A 8 13.15 -8.28 13.86
N ALA A 9 12.79 -7.49 14.87
CA ALA A 9 13.38 -6.17 15.10
C ALA A 9 14.89 -6.27 15.40
N GLN A 10 15.30 -7.24 16.25
CA GLN A 10 16.70 -7.47 16.58
C GLN A 10 17.51 -7.90 15.36
N THR A 11 16.94 -8.76 14.52
CA THR A 11 17.58 -9.21 13.26
C THR A 11 17.81 -8.03 12.31
N ALA A 12 16.79 -7.18 12.11
CA ALA A 12 16.92 -5.99 11.28
C ALA A 12 17.96 -4.99 11.81
N LEU A 13 17.96 -4.78 13.14
CA LEU A 13 18.95 -3.90 13.78
C LEU A 13 20.37 -4.42 13.63
N ASN A 14 20.59 -5.73 13.83
CA ASN A 14 21.91 -6.33 13.69
C ASN A 14 22.41 -6.27 12.23
N ALA A 15 21.53 -6.49 11.25
CA ALA A 15 21.86 -6.33 9.84
C ALA A 15 22.26 -4.88 9.51
N ALA A 16 21.49 -3.89 9.98
CA ALA A 16 21.80 -2.48 9.79
C ALA A 16 23.15 -2.09 10.44
N LYS A 17 23.44 -2.58 11.65
CA LYS A 17 24.73 -2.36 12.32
C LYS A 17 25.90 -2.97 11.56
N ALA A 18 25.72 -4.15 10.97
CA ALA A 18 26.77 -4.82 10.18
C ALA A 18 27.10 -4.05 8.89
N VAL A 19 26.10 -3.42 8.26
CA VAL A 19 26.28 -2.57 7.08
C VAL A 19 26.96 -1.25 7.42
N GLY A 20 26.67 -0.69 8.59
CA GLY A 20 27.18 0.60 9.05
C GLY A 20 26.51 1.79 8.37
N PHE A 21 26.79 2.99 8.88
CA PHE A 21 26.13 4.21 8.42
C PHE A 21 26.40 4.50 6.93
N ASP A 22 27.65 4.48 6.51
CA ASP A 22 28.02 4.79 5.12
C ASP A 22 27.41 3.77 4.13
N GLY A 23 27.41 2.49 4.50
CA GLY A 23 26.77 1.46 3.69
C GLY A 23 25.25 1.64 3.59
N LEU A 24 24.58 2.04 4.67
CA LEU A 24 23.14 2.36 4.65
C LEU A 24 22.85 3.58 3.76
N VAL A 25 23.69 4.62 3.83
CA VAL A 25 23.55 5.79 2.94
C VAL A 25 23.72 5.38 1.48
N GLN A 26 24.70 4.53 1.17
CA GLN A 26 24.91 4.03 -0.18
C GLN A 26 23.69 3.25 -0.69
N LEU A 27 23.19 2.28 0.06
CA LEU A 27 22.02 1.49 -0.30
C LEU A 27 20.77 2.37 -0.54
N GLN A 28 20.56 3.35 0.34
CA GLN A 28 19.44 4.30 0.18
C GLN A 28 19.59 5.16 -1.07
N THR A 29 20.82 5.61 -1.35
CA THR A 29 21.12 6.42 -2.54
C THR A 29 20.87 5.63 -3.83
N GLU A 30 21.35 4.38 -3.89
CA GLU A 30 21.13 3.48 -5.03
C GLU A 30 19.64 3.24 -5.27
N TYR A 31 18.90 2.91 -4.20
CA TYR A 31 17.47 2.68 -4.24
C TYR A 31 16.68 3.90 -4.77
N LEU A 32 16.97 5.09 -4.25
CA LEU A 32 16.29 6.31 -4.67
C LEU A 32 16.73 6.74 -6.08
N THR A 33 17.99 6.52 -6.45
CA THR A 33 18.47 6.81 -7.81
C THR A 33 17.71 5.96 -8.85
N GLU A 34 17.54 4.67 -8.56
CA GLU A 34 16.77 3.79 -9.43
C GLU A 34 15.30 4.20 -9.49
N PHE A 35 14.70 4.54 -8.34
CA PHE A 35 13.32 5.04 -8.32
C PHE A 35 13.15 6.28 -9.20
N TRP A 36 14.00 7.30 -9.03
CA TRP A 36 13.91 8.54 -9.80
C TRP A 36 14.18 8.35 -11.29
N ARG A 37 14.96 7.36 -11.69
CA ARG A 37 15.17 7.03 -13.11
C ARG A 37 13.85 6.66 -13.82
N ASN A 38 12.93 6.01 -13.11
CA ASN A 38 11.68 5.52 -13.66
C ASN A 38 10.48 6.42 -13.33
N ALA A 39 10.53 7.20 -12.25
CA ALA A 39 9.40 7.96 -11.73
C ALA A 39 9.55 9.48 -11.88
N SER A 40 10.71 9.98 -12.36
CA SER A 40 10.93 11.42 -12.47
C SER A 40 9.98 12.06 -13.49
N VAL A 41 9.33 13.12 -13.05
CA VAL A 41 8.53 14.01 -13.91
C VAL A 41 9.19 15.38 -13.91
N GLU A 42 9.45 15.94 -15.07
CA GLU A 42 10.04 17.27 -15.22
C GLU A 42 8.96 18.29 -15.57
N ILE A 43 8.87 19.34 -14.76
CA ILE A 43 7.93 20.45 -14.93
C ILE A 43 8.73 21.71 -15.20
N GLY A 44 8.65 22.22 -16.43
CA GLY A 44 9.30 23.47 -16.82
C GLY A 44 8.56 24.70 -16.30
N GLY A 45 9.30 25.76 -15.95
CA GLY A 45 8.74 27.08 -15.65
C GLY A 45 8.30 27.33 -14.22
N ASP A 46 8.13 26.29 -13.39
CA ASP A 46 7.72 26.45 -11.98
C ASP A 46 8.50 25.51 -11.06
N ALA A 47 9.47 26.07 -10.34
CA ALA A 47 10.32 25.31 -9.41
C ALA A 47 9.55 24.81 -8.17
N ALA A 48 8.54 25.56 -7.71
CA ALA A 48 7.74 25.16 -6.55
C ALA A 48 6.83 23.98 -6.89
N LEU A 49 6.23 23.99 -8.07
CA LEU A 49 5.43 22.87 -8.56
C LEU A 49 6.29 21.63 -8.79
N GLN A 50 7.50 21.78 -9.36
CA GLN A 50 8.47 20.68 -9.49
C GLN A 50 8.85 20.08 -8.13
N GLN A 51 9.10 20.91 -7.13
CA GLN A 51 9.40 20.44 -5.78
C GLN A 51 8.20 19.70 -5.17
N GLY A 52 7.00 20.24 -5.29
CA GLY A 52 5.77 19.63 -4.80
C GLY A 52 5.50 18.26 -5.43
N MET A 53 5.74 18.12 -6.74
CA MET A 53 5.62 16.85 -7.45
C MET A 53 6.59 15.80 -6.88
N ARG A 54 7.88 16.12 -6.79
CA ARG A 54 8.90 15.22 -6.23
C ARG A 54 8.61 14.84 -4.78
N PHE A 55 8.18 15.80 -3.97
CA PHE A 55 7.79 15.56 -2.59
C PHE A 55 6.63 14.55 -2.50
N SER A 56 5.60 14.72 -3.30
CA SER A 56 4.45 13.81 -3.32
C SER A 56 4.84 12.39 -3.77
N GLN A 57 5.63 12.26 -4.83
CA GLN A 57 6.12 10.96 -5.31
C GLN A 57 6.99 10.25 -4.26
N PHE A 58 7.86 10.99 -3.57
CA PHE A 58 8.68 10.44 -2.49
C PHE A 58 7.83 9.95 -1.31
N HIS A 59 6.81 10.71 -0.90
CA HIS A 59 5.91 10.30 0.17
C HIS A 59 5.04 9.09 -0.21
N LEU A 60 4.59 8.98 -1.45
CA LEU A 60 3.94 7.77 -1.94
C LEU A 60 4.87 6.55 -1.82
N LEU A 61 6.12 6.69 -2.30
CA LEU A 61 7.10 5.61 -2.21
C LEU A 61 7.35 5.14 -0.77
N GLN A 62 7.47 6.09 0.17
CA GLN A 62 7.71 5.76 1.58
C GLN A 62 6.51 5.06 2.24
N SER A 63 5.29 5.40 1.84
CA SER A 63 4.07 4.90 2.48
C SER A 63 3.66 3.50 2.04
N ALA A 64 4.21 3.00 0.93
CA ALA A 64 3.79 1.74 0.34
C ALA A 64 4.27 0.51 1.14
N GLY A 65 3.34 -0.39 1.45
CA GLY A 65 3.65 -1.73 1.93
C GLY A 65 4.38 -2.57 0.87
N ARG A 66 5.39 -3.35 1.29
CA ARG A 66 6.27 -4.12 0.38
C ARG A 66 6.34 -5.60 0.72
N ASP A 67 5.58 -6.04 1.70
CA ASP A 67 5.60 -7.41 2.22
C ASP A 67 4.43 -8.27 1.74
N GLY A 68 3.46 -7.67 1.03
CA GLY A 68 2.22 -8.33 0.63
C GLY A 68 1.23 -8.55 1.78
N LYS A 69 1.50 -7.97 2.96
CA LYS A 69 0.67 -8.06 4.17
C LYS A 69 0.26 -6.71 4.72
N THR A 70 0.88 -5.65 4.23
CA THR A 70 0.58 -4.26 4.55
C THR A 70 0.19 -3.49 3.29
N ASN A 71 -0.55 -2.40 3.46
CA ASN A 71 -1.03 -1.53 2.39
C ASN A 71 -0.55 -0.11 2.62
N ILE A 72 -1.24 0.89 2.13
CA ILE A 72 -0.95 2.31 2.31
C ILE A 72 -2.01 2.89 3.25
N ALA A 73 -1.57 3.45 4.37
CA ALA A 73 -2.46 4.18 5.27
C ALA A 73 -3.05 5.43 4.57
N ALA A 74 -4.32 5.76 4.86
CA ALA A 74 -5.04 6.86 4.21
C ALA A 74 -4.31 8.21 4.24
N LYS A 75 -3.48 8.45 5.26
CA LYS A 75 -2.66 9.66 5.41
C LYS A 75 -1.15 9.40 5.24
N GLY A 76 -0.78 8.25 4.66
CA GLY A 76 0.62 7.85 4.54
C GLY A 76 1.28 7.65 5.91
N VAL A 77 2.59 7.89 5.99
CA VAL A 77 3.37 7.69 7.22
C VAL A 77 3.51 8.95 8.08
N THR A 78 3.14 10.13 7.55
CA THR A 78 3.37 11.42 8.21
C THR A 78 2.11 12.15 8.65
N GLY A 79 0.94 11.71 8.19
CA GLY A 79 -0.33 12.34 8.47
C GLY A 79 -1.08 11.67 9.61
N ALA A 80 -1.63 12.47 10.54
CA ALA A 80 -2.61 12.01 11.50
C ALA A 80 -4.00 11.88 10.85
N GLY A 81 -4.80 10.97 11.34
CA GLY A 81 -6.15 10.71 10.86
C GLY A 81 -6.30 9.31 10.26
N TYR A 82 -7.51 8.79 10.37
CA TYR A 82 -7.87 7.42 10.02
C TYR A 82 -7.04 6.32 10.71
N ASP A 83 -6.22 6.67 11.70
CA ASP A 83 -5.50 5.76 12.60
C ASP A 83 -4.70 4.65 11.89
N GLY A 84 -4.11 4.98 10.76
CA GLY A 84 -3.33 4.03 9.95
C GLY A 84 -4.15 3.01 9.15
N HIS A 85 -5.46 3.17 9.08
CA HIS A 85 -6.33 2.25 8.35
C HIS A 85 -6.20 2.40 6.83
N TYR A 86 -6.53 1.31 6.14
CA TYR A 86 -6.49 1.14 4.69
C TYR A 86 -7.90 1.22 4.10
N PHE A 87 -7.98 1.77 2.90
CA PHE A 87 -9.21 1.97 2.14
C PHE A 87 -8.99 1.57 0.68
N TRP A 88 -10.05 1.51 -0.12
CA TRP A 88 -10.03 1.20 -1.55
C TRP A 88 -9.38 2.29 -2.43
N ASP A 89 -9.14 3.45 -1.85
CA ASP A 89 -8.41 4.56 -2.49
C ASP A 89 -7.04 4.11 -3.03
N THR A 90 -6.38 3.18 -2.37
CA THR A 90 -5.12 2.62 -2.82
C THR A 90 -5.25 1.99 -4.20
N GLU A 91 -6.26 1.16 -4.42
CA GLU A 91 -6.43 0.42 -5.67
C GLU A 91 -6.74 1.33 -6.86
N ILE A 92 -7.53 2.37 -6.65
CA ILE A 92 -8.01 3.24 -7.72
C ILE A 92 -7.10 4.45 -7.97
N TYR A 93 -6.62 5.09 -6.90
CA TYR A 93 -5.91 6.38 -7.02
C TYR A 93 -4.40 6.28 -6.87
N VAL A 94 -3.90 5.31 -6.14
CA VAL A 94 -2.45 5.21 -5.84
C VAL A 94 -1.77 4.10 -6.63
N LEU A 95 -2.39 2.94 -6.76
CA LEU A 95 -1.83 1.79 -7.46
C LEU A 95 -1.39 2.11 -8.90
N PRO A 96 -2.11 2.92 -9.71
CA PRO A 96 -1.67 3.30 -11.04
C PRO A 96 -0.29 3.97 -11.06
N PHE A 97 0.04 4.77 -10.06
CA PHE A 97 1.38 5.36 -9.94
C PHE A 97 2.46 4.28 -9.83
N PHE A 98 2.27 3.31 -8.93
CA PHE A 98 3.24 2.21 -8.77
C PHE A 98 3.23 1.26 -9.96
N LEU A 99 2.09 1.04 -10.56
CA LEU A 99 1.99 0.17 -11.73
C LEU A 99 2.92 0.62 -12.87
N HIS A 100 3.05 1.93 -13.08
CA HIS A 100 3.88 2.50 -14.13
C HIS A 100 5.31 2.86 -13.70
N THR A 101 5.61 2.89 -12.40
CA THR A 101 6.93 3.29 -11.89
C THR A 101 7.67 2.17 -11.18
N ARG A 102 6.95 1.33 -10.43
CA ARG A 102 7.47 0.24 -9.58
C ARG A 102 6.44 -0.89 -9.50
N PRO A 103 6.20 -1.66 -10.59
CA PRO A 103 5.15 -2.67 -10.64
C PRO A 103 5.28 -3.77 -9.57
N GLU A 104 6.49 -4.02 -9.08
CA GLU A 104 6.70 -4.93 -7.95
C GLU A 104 6.05 -4.42 -6.65
N ILE A 105 5.94 -3.10 -6.44
CA ILE A 105 5.20 -2.52 -5.31
C ILE A 105 3.69 -2.69 -5.55
N ALA A 106 3.20 -2.39 -6.75
CA ALA A 106 1.80 -2.61 -7.11
C ALA A 106 1.38 -4.07 -6.84
N ARG A 107 2.22 -5.04 -7.23
CA ARG A 107 2.00 -6.45 -6.92
C ARG A 107 1.84 -6.71 -5.42
N LYS A 108 2.70 -6.14 -4.58
CA LYS A 108 2.63 -6.33 -3.12
C LYS A 108 1.35 -5.74 -2.51
N LEU A 109 0.87 -4.63 -3.02
CA LEU A 109 -0.41 -4.05 -2.60
C LEU A 109 -1.60 -4.95 -2.99
N LEU A 110 -1.56 -5.59 -4.16
CA LEU A 110 -2.57 -6.58 -4.56
C LEU A 110 -2.46 -7.90 -3.78
N GLU A 111 -1.25 -8.36 -3.47
CA GLU A 111 -1.02 -9.51 -2.58
C GLU A 111 -1.60 -9.30 -1.19
N TYR A 112 -1.57 -8.06 -0.67
CA TYR A 112 -2.28 -7.71 0.57
C TYR A 112 -3.79 -8.00 0.45
N ARG A 113 -4.45 -7.58 -0.64
CA ARG A 113 -5.87 -7.88 -0.84
C ARG A 113 -6.14 -9.38 -0.92
N ALA A 114 -5.28 -10.12 -1.61
CA ALA A 114 -5.37 -11.58 -1.65
C ALA A 114 -5.23 -12.20 -0.26
N SER A 115 -4.33 -11.69 0.59
CA SER A 115 -4.12 -12.18 1.96
C SER A 115 -5.33 -11.95 2.87
N THR A 116 -6.21 -11.01 2.55
CA THR A 116 -7.42 -10.69 3.33
C THR A 116 -8.71 -11.31 2.76
N LEU A 117 -8.61 -12.16 1.74
CA LEU A 117 -9.77 -12.77 1.06
C LEU A 117 -10.67 -13.58 2.02
N ASP A 118 -10.09 -14.33 2.95
CA ASP A 118 -10.89 -15.14 3.87
C ASP A 118 -11.70 -14.28 4.86
N ALA A 119 -11.16 -13.14 5.28
CA ALA A 119 -11.92 -12.15 6.04
C ALA A 119 -13.08 -11.57 5.22
N ALA A 120 -12.84 -11.25 3.94
CA ALA A 120 -13.87 -10.76 3.03
C ALA A 120 -14.96 -11.81 2.76
N ARG A 121 -14.62 -13.10 2.67
CA ARG A 121 -15.59 -14.20 2.57
C ARG A 121 -16.41 -14.35 3.85
N THR A 122 -15.79 -14.19 5.01
CA THR A 122 -16.50 -14.19 6.30
C THR A 122 -17.48 -13.02 6.36
N ARG A 123 -17.04 -11.82 5.96
CA ARG A 123 -17.90 -10.64 5.91
C ARG A 123 -19.11 -10.82 4.98
N ALA A 124 -18.93 -11.44 3.82
CA ALA A 124 -20.06 -11.72 2.92
C ALA A 124 -21.13 -12.58 3.63
N ARG A 125 -20.75 -13.61 4.36
CA ARG A 125 -21.67 -14.46 5.14
C ARG A 125 -22.36 -13.68 6.26
N GLU A 126 -21.64 -12.84 6.98
CA GLU A 126 -22.20 -11.94 8.02
C GLU A 126 -23.27 -11.00 7.44
N MET A 127 -23.10 -10.59 6.19
CA MET A 127 -24.03 -9.75 5.45
C MET A 127 -25.12 -10.55 4.71
N SER A 128 -25.31 -11.82 5.11
CA SER A 128 -26.34 -12.74 4.57
C SER A 128 -26.19 -13.12 3.10
N HIS A 129 -24.97 -13.07 2.57
CA HIS A 129 -24.64 -13.63 1.26
C HIS A 129 -24.20 -15.07 1.40
N GLU A 130 -24.81 -15.96 0.61
CA GLU A 130 -24.47 -17.39 0.63
C GLU A 130 -23.06 -17.68 0.08
N GLN A 131 -22.62 -16.87 -0.89
CA GLN A 131 -21.34 -17.05 -1.60
C GLN A 131 -20.65 -15.71 -1.83
N GLY A 132 -19.39 -15.78 -2.26
CA GLY A 132 -18.60 -14.63 -2.64
C GLY A 132 -17.75 -14.06 -1.50
N ALA A 133 -17.34 -12.85 -1.69
CA ALA A 133 -16.56 -12.07 -0.75
C ALA A 133 -17.04 -10.62 -0.73
N LEU A 134 -16.93 -9.95 0.41
CA LEU A 134 -17.22 -8.52 0.56
C LEU A 134 -16.03 -7.86 1.25
N TYR A 135 -15.21 -7.20 0.47
CA TYR A 135 -14.06 -6.49 1.00
C TYR A 135 -14.47 -5.28 1.83
N PRO A 136 -13.77 -5.02 2.93
CA PRO A 136 -14.11 -3.95 3.85
C PRO A 136 -13.85 -2.57 3.26
N TRP A 137 -14.63 -1.58 3.70
CA TRP A 137 -14.36 -0.18 3.42
C TRP A 137 -13.16 0.32 4.22
N ARG A 138 -13.07 0.00 5.51
CA ARG A 138 -12.00 0.40 6.42
C ARG A 138 -11.41 -0.82 7.13
N THR A 139 -10.11 -1.03 7.03
CA THR A 139 -9.45 -2.21 7.61
C THR A 139 -7.97 -1.98 7.85
N ILE A 140 -7.35 -2.88 8.64
CA ILE A 140 -5.90 -3.09 8.70
C ILE A 140 -5.60 -4.56 8.34
N THR A 141 -6.28 -5.50 8.99
CA THR A 141 -5.97 -6.94 8.92
C THR A 141 -7.01 -7.77 8.16
N GLY A 142 -7.97 -7.10 7.51
CA GLY A 142 -8.99 -7.75 6.68
C GLY A 142 -10.43 -7.56 7.16
N PRO A 143 -10.77 -7.69 8.46
CA PRO A 143 -12.11 -7.41 8.94
C PRO A 143 -12.51 -5.94 8.77
N GLU A 144 -13.80 -5.69 8.50
CA GLU A 144 -14.37 -4.35 8.52
C GLU A 144 -14.30 -3.76 9.93
N CYS A 145 -13.73 -2.58 10.07
CA CYS A 145 -13.60 -1.90 11.36
C CYS A 145 -14.12 -0.46 11.36
N SER A 146 -14.96 -0.13 10.38
CA SER A 146 -15.64 1.17 10.35
C SER A 146 -16.64 1.32 11.49
N SER A 147 -16.65 2.49 12.12
CA SER A 147 -17.73 2.90 13.02
C SER A 147 -18.93 3.49 12.27
N TYR A 148 -18.82 3.69 10.97
CA TYR A 148 -19.88 4.21 10.10
C TYR A 148 -20.78 3.09 9.61
N PHE A 149 -21.94 2.96 10.24
CA PHE A 149 -22.97 2.03 9.83
C PHE A 149 -24.18 2.81 9.26
N PRO A 150 -24.79 2.42 8.12
CA PRO A 150 -24.47 1.27 7.25
C PRO A 150 -23.44 1.57 6.15
N ALA A 151 -22.99 2.83 5.97
CA ALA A 151 -22.17 3.24 4.83
C ALA A 151 -20.86 2.46 4.71
N GLY A 152 -20.18 2.17 5.83
CA GLY A 152 -18.94 1.39 5.83
C GLY A 152 -19.16 -0.13 5.69
N THR A 153 -20.39 -0.63 5.80
CA THR A 153 -20.65 -2.07 5.89
C THR A 153 -21.12 -2.72 4.60
N ALA A 154 -21.55 -1.95 3.62
CA ALA A 154 -22.19 -2.46 2.39
C ALA A 154 -21.72 -1.69 1.13
N GLN A 155 -20.45 -1.44 1.00
CA GLN A 155 -19.87 -0.79 -0.19
C GLN A 155 -19.41 -1.85 -1.20
N TYR A 156 -20.33 -2.35 -2.02
CA TYR A 156 -20.09 -3.46 -2.95
C TYR A 156 -19.13 -3.12 -4.09
N HIS A 157 -19.01 -1.83 -4.45
CA HIS A 157 -18.11 -1.38 -5.51
C HIS A 157 -16.62 -1.71 -5.22
N ILE A 158 -16.24 -1.85 -3.95
CA ILE A 158 -14.86 -2.14 -3.55
C ILE A 158 -14.35 -3.45 -4.16
N ASN A 159 -15.22 -4.45 -4.29
CA ASN A 159 -14.88 -5.70 -4.98
C ASN A 159 -14.54 -5.45 -6.46
N ALA A 160 -15.30 -4.58 -7.12
CA ALA A 160 -15.04 -4.21 -8.51
C ALA A 160 -13.77 -3.37 -8.64
N ASP A 161 -13.50 -2.48 -7.71
CA ASP A 161 -12.29 -1.65 -7.68
C ASP A 161 -11.02 -2.51 -7.54
N ILE A 162 -11.06 -3.52 -6.67
CA ILE A 162 -9.94 -4.47 -6.51
C ILE A 162 -9.78 -5.33 -7.78
N ALA A 163 -10.87 -5.84 -8.35
CA ALA A 163 -10.83 -6.61 -9.58
C ALA A 163 -10.29 -5.79 -10.76
N TYR A 164 -10.68 -4.53 -10.86
CA TYR A 164 -10.18 -3.58 -11.83
C TYR A 164 -8.66 -3.34 -11.67
N ALA A 165 -8.20 -3.14 -10.45
CA ALA A 165 -6.77 -2.97 -10.16
C ALA A 165 -5.94 -4.21 -10.54
N ILE A 166 -6.45 -5.43 -10.27
CA ILE A 166 -5.82 -6.68 -10.69
C ILE A 166 -5.75 -6.76 -12.22
N ARG A 167 -6.84 -6.43 -12.90
CA ARG A 167 -6.87 -6.41 -14.37
C ARG A 167 -5.83 -5.43 -14.93
N GLN A 168 -5.79 -4.20 -14.42
CA GLN A 168 -4.79 -3.22 -14.86
C GLN A 168 -3.35 -3.73 -14.65
N TYR A 169 -3.10 -4.41 -13.52
CA TYR A 169 -1.80 -4.98 -13.27
C TYR A 169 -1.44 -6.05 -14.32
N THR A 170 -2.34 -6.96 -14.63
CA THR A 170 -2.11 -7.99 -15.65
C THR A 170 -1.99 -7.41 -17.06
N ASP A 171 -2.77 -6.38 -17.40
CA ASP A 171 -2.70 -5.73 -18.72
C ASP A 171 -1.35 -5.03 -18.95
N VAL A 172 -0.69 -4.55 -17.89
CA VAL A 172 0.60 -3.83 -17.98
C VAL A 172 1.80 -4.77 -17.84
N THR A 173 1.68 -5.81 -17.02
CA THR A 173 2.84 -6.68 -16.70
C THR A 173 2.87 -8.00 -17.45
N GLY A 174 1.78 -8.37 -18.13
CA GLY A 174 1.64 -9.66 -18.83
C GLY A 174 1.20 -10.74 -17.86
#